data_38edad373fb00d57c5f36130ea90f445
#
_entry.id   38edad373fb00d57c5f36130ea90f445
#
_cell.length_a   1.000
_cell.length_b   1.000
_cell.length_c   1.000
_cell.angle_alpha   90.00
_cell.angle_beta   90.00
_cell.angle_gamma   90.00
#
_symmetry.space_group_name_H-M   'P 1'
#
loop_
_entity.id
_entity.type
_entity.pdbx_description
1 polymer ?
#
loop_
_entity_poly.entity_id
_entity_poly.type
_entity_poly.pdbx_seq_one_letter_code
_entity_poly.pdbx_strand_id
1 'polypeptide(L)'
;MSDYRFVGEEEADVAKIIQEKNLLAYKIDKRTIKDDNQGKHYDKIKNKCSDYYETFQEIYHQKCGYCGVSVSINSAPQYELDHFINELQKISPNGKSVDHIENLIFACRNCNQAKKEFDTKKIIGIVHPDGENIKKVFERDKYYKIVLSQEYLNNEDVKTFYSKMKFDYAYRKLDYLLLNLYFSKNNKIDRIYKRLLELRNSFPSLNKLK
;
A
#
# COMPACT_ATOMS: atom_id res chain seq x y z
N MET A 1 -7.68 9.28 15.25
CA MET A 1 -8.27 8.48 14.15
C MET A 1 -7.36 7.30 13.90
N SER A 2 -7.88 6.09 13.89
CA SER A 2 -7.09 4.90 13.53
C SER A 2 -6.83 4.90 12.02
N ASP A 3 -5.64 4.43 11.63
CA ASP A 3 -5.28 4.31 10.22
C ASP A 3 -6.15 3.24 9.54
N TYR A 4 -6.87 3.60 8.48
CA TYR A 4 -7.80 2.73 7.75
C TYR A 4 -7.15 1.46 7.16
N ARG A 5 -5.84 1.39 7.13
CA ARG A 5 -5.04 0.27 6.62
C ARG A 5 -4.75 -0.80 7.66
N PHE A 6 -4.96 -0.48 8.94
CA PHE A 6 -4.59 -1.33 10.07
C PHE A 6 -5.83 -1.84 10.82
N VAL A 7 -5.66 -2.89 11.59
CA VAL A 7 -6.70 -3.55 12.38
C VAL A 7 -6.34 -3.48 13.85
N GLY A 8 -7.33 -3.15 14.69
CA GLY A 8 -7.13 -3.08 16.12
C GLY A 8 -6.31 -1.86 16.53
N GLU A 9 -5.38 -2.07 17.47
CA GLU A 9 -4.51 -1.01 18.01
C GLU A 9 -3.22 -0.83 17.19
N GLU A 10 -3.04 -1.60 16.11
CA GLU A 10 -1.89 -1.41 15.22
C GLU A 10 -2.02 -0.06 14.50
N GLU A 11 -1.04 0.80 14.65
CA GLU A 11 -0.92 2.03 13.89
C GLU A 11 0.33 1.98 13.00
N ALA A 12 0.25 2.61 11.83
CA ALA A 12 1.44 2.85 11.02
C ALA A 12 2.31 3.90 11.70
N ASP A 13 3.48 3.50 12.12
CA ASP A 13 4.52 4.46 12.52
C ASP A 13 5.22 4.97 11.25
N VAL A 14 4.71 6.09 10.73
CA VAL A 14 5.24 6.74 9.53
C VAL A 14 6.71 7.14 9.70
N ALA A 15 7.10 7.61 10.88
CA ALA A 15 8.49 7.99 11.15
C ALA A 15 9.42 6.77 11.06
N LYS A 16 8.97 5.63 11.59
CA LYS A 16 9.70 4.36 11.49
C LYS A 16 9.80 3.87 10.05
N ILE A 17 8.71 3.92 9.27
CA ILE A 17 8.74 3.55 7.85
C ILE A 17 9.78 4.39 7.10
N ILE A 18 9.78 5.70 7.28
CA ILE A 18 10.75 6.61 6.64
C ILE A 18 12.18 6.29 7.08
N GLN A 19 12.40 6.07 8.39
CA GLN A 19 13.72 5.73 8.92
C GLN A 19 14.24 4.41 8.33
N GLU A 20 13.43 3.37 8.30
CA GLU A 20 13.80 2.06 7.77
C GLU A 20 14.05 2.09 6.26
N LYS A 21 13.25 2.87 5.50
CA LYS A 21 13.51 3.13 4.07
C LYS A 21 14.85 3.82 3.85
N ASN A 22 15.18 4.82 4.66
CA ASN A 22 16.47 5.51 4.56
C ASN A 22 17.66 4.57 4.90
N LEU A 23 17.50 3.69 5.89
CA LEU A 23 18.52 2.69 6.21
C LEU A 23 18.70 1.69 5.06
N LEU A 24 17.63 1.25 4.42
CA LEU A 24 17.67 0.37 3.26
C LEU A 24 18.34 1.07 2.07
N ALA A 25 17.97 2.32 1.78
CA ALA A 25 18.59 3.14 0.75
C ALA A 25 20.12 3.22 0.96
N TYR A 26 20.54 3.57 2.17
CA TYR A 26 21.96 3.65 2.51
C TYR A 26 22.70 2.30 2.29
N LYS A 27 22.07 1.18 2.65
CA LYS A 27 22.67 -0.16 2.41
C LYS A 27 22.87 -0.44 0.92
N ILE A 28 21.89 -0.04 0.09
CA ILE A 28 21.95 -0.22 -1.37
C ILE A 28 23.03 0.69 -1.94
N ASP A 29 23.02 1.97 -1.62
CA ASP A 29 23.94 2.97 -2.15
C ASP A 29 25.40 2.66 -1.77
N LYS A 30 25.65 2.19 -0.55
CA LYS A 30 26.99 1.78 -0.10
C LYS A 30 27.57 0.63 -0.95
N ARG A 31 26.73 -0.26 -1.48
CA ARG A 31 27.17 -1.36 -2.36
C ARG A 31 27.31 -0.95 -3.81
N THR A 32 26.68 0.17 -4.21
CA THR A 32 26.66 0.67 -5.59
C THR A 32 27.58 1.88 -5.81
N ILE A 33 28.49 2.20 -4.87
CA ILE A 33 29.41 3.35 -4.92
C ILE A 33 30.24 3.39 -6.23
N LYS A 34 30.46 2.25 -6.89
CA LYS A 34 31.22 2.17 -8.16
C LYS A 34 30.35 2.35 -9.40
N ASP A 35 29.03 2.37 -9.26
CA ASP A 35 28.08 2.48 -10.35
C ASP A 35 27.39 3.85 -10.25
N ASP A 36 27.18 4.57 -11.34
CA ASP A 36 26.42 5.84 -11.43
C ASP A 36 24.91 5.68 -11.06
N ASN A 37 24.59 4.72 -10.21
CA ASN A 37 23.24 4.30 -9.85
C ASN A 37 22.84 4.65 -8.41
N GLN A 38 23.61 5.52 -7.73
CA GLN A 38 23.22 6.01 -6.41
C GLN A 38 21.86 6.71 -6.46
N GLY A 39 20.98 6.44 -5.47
CA GLY A 39 19.63 6.97 -5.42
C GLY A 39 18.63 6.33 -6.40
N LYS A 40 19.02 5.28 -7.14
CA LYS A 40 18.16 4.48 -8.01
C LYS A 40 17.93 3.11 -7.38
N HIS A 41 16.97 3.00 -6.50
CA HIS A 41 16.77 1.81 -5.67
C HIS A 41 15.82 0.78 -6.29
N TYR A 42 14.94 1.19 -7.22
CA TYR A 42 13.89 0.35 -7.79
C TYR A 42 14.42 -0.98 -8.32
N ASP A 43 15.42 -0.96 -9.18
CA ASP A 43 15.98 -2.16 -9.81
C ASP A 43 16.59 -3.15 -8.81
N LYS A 44 17.10 -2.66 -7.69
CA LYS A 44 17.67 -3.49 -6.62
C LYS A 44 16.58 -4.12 -5.75
N ILE A 45 15.51 -3.38 -5.49
CA ILE A 45 14.42 -3.83 -4.60
C ILE A 45 13.41 -4.71 -5.36
N LYS A 46 13.13 -4.46 -6.66
CA LYS A 46 12.08 -5.19 -7.41
C LYS A 46 12.28 -6.70 -7.53
N ASN A 47 13.50 -7.19 -7.33
CA ASN A 47 13.79 -8.61 -7.37
C ASN A 47 13.23 -9.31 -6.13
N LYS A 48 12.12 -10.03 -6.29
CA LYS A 48 11.38 -10.72 -5.22
C LYS A 48 12.18 -11.79 -4.47
N CYS A 49 13.32 -12.23 -5.03
CA CYS A 49 14.21 -13.18 -4.41
C CYS A 49 15.38 -12.52 -3.66
N SER A 50 15.38 -11.19 -3.52
CA SER A 50 16.44 -10.45 -2.85
C SER A 50 16.09 -10.10 -1.41
N ASP A 51 17.09 -10.07 -0.52
CA ASP A 51 16.97 -9.56 0.85
C ASP A 51 16.45 -8.11 0.89
N TYR A 52 16.68 -7.33 -0.16
CA TYR A 52 16.19 -5.96 -0.27
C TYR A 52 14.66 -5.91 -0.44
N TYR A 53 14.09 -6.83 -1.25
CA TYR A 53 12.66 -6.94 -1.40
C TYR A 53 11.99 -7.42 -0.10
N GLU A 54 12.57 -8.43 0.56
CA GLU A 54 12.12 -8.92 1.85
C GLU A 54 12.11 -7.80 2.90
N THR A 55 13.25 -7.09 3.04
CA THR A 55 13.33 -5.93 3.94
C THR A 55 12.30 -4.86 3.60
N PHE A 56 12.11 -4.55 2.31
CA PHE A 56 11.12 -3.55 1.88
C PHE A 56 9.68 -3.98 2.19
N GLN A 57 9.36 -5.27 2.06
CA GLN A 57 8.08 -5.84 2.45
C GLN A 57 7.86 -5.74 3.98
N GLU A 58 8.89 -6.00 4.78
CA GLU A 58 8.85 -5.89 6.24
C GLU A 58 8.62 -4.45 6.71
N ILE A 59 9.26 -3.46 6.07
CA ILE A 59 9.03 -2.02 6.33
C ILE A 59 7.53 -1.68 6.27
N TYR A 60 6.78 -2.32 5.37
CA TYR A 60 5.33 -2.14 5.23
C TYR A 60 4.52 -3.16 6.06
N HIS A 61 5.13 -3.85 7.04
CA HIS A 61 4.46 -4.89 7.84
C HIS A 61 3.75 -5.94 6.99
N GLN A 62 4.33 -6.27 5.82
CA GLN A 62 3.76 -7.23 4.85
C GLN A 62 2.33 -6.83 4.38
N LYS A 63 2.02 -5.53 4.36
CA LYS A 63 0.72 -4.97 3.96
C LYS A 63 0.88 -3.98 2.80
N CYS A 64 -0.13 -3.89 1.97
CA CYS A 64 -0.18 -2.88 0.91
C CYS A 64 -0.22 -1.48 1.50
N GLY A 65 0.73 -0.60 1.14
CA GLY A 65 0.79 0.79 1.59
C GLY A 65 -0.46 1.61 1.25
N TYR A 66 -1.23 1.21 0.23
CA TYR A 66 -2.45 1.92 -0.16
C TYR A 66 -3.71 1.45 0.56
N CYS A 67 -3.95 0.14 0.67
CA CYS A 67 -5.22 -0.39 1.14
C CYS A 67 -5.14 -1.28 2.38
N GLY A 68 -3.93 -1.58 2.84
CA GLY A 68 -3.70 -2.37 4.05
C GLY A 68 -3.91 -3.88 3.89
N VAL A 69 -4.25 -4.39 2.68
CA VAL A 69 -4.36 -5.85 2.53
C VAL A 69 -3.01 -6.52 2.81
N SER A 70 -3.04 -7.59 3.61
CA SER A 70 -1.83 -8.32 4.01
C SER A 70 -1.48 -9.43 3.03
N VAL A 71 -0.21 -9.83 2.98
CA VAL A 71 0.27 -11.01 2.26
C VAL A 71 -0.33 -12.32 2.80
N SER A 72 -0.85 -12.32 4.03
CA SER A 72 -1.60 -13.45 4.59
C SER A 72 -2.98 -13.64 3.94
N ILE A 73 -3.52 -12.60 3.29
CA ILE A 73 -4.80 -12.64 2.57
C ILE A 73 -4.55 -12.77 1.05
N ASN A 74 -3.63 -11.98 0.53
CA ASN A 74 -3.14 -12.06 -0.85
C ASN A 74 -1.74 -12.66 -0.84
N SER A 75 -1.49 -13.74 -1.58
CA SER A 75 -0.15 -14.32 -1.63
C SER A 75 0.92 -13.30 -2.07
N ALA A 76 2.15 -13.46 -1.57
CA ALA A 76 3.27 -12.56 -1.84
C ALA A 76 3.53 -12.25 -3.34
N PRO A 77 3.34 -13.19 -4.32
CA PRO A 77 3.46 -12.88 -5.74
C PRO A 77 2.51 -11.80 -6.25
N GLN A 78 1.42 -11.50 -5.52
CA GLN A 78 0.44 -10.46 -5.86
C GLN A 78 0.86 -9.07 -5.39
N TYR A 79 2.12 -8.87 -4.96
CA TYR A 79 2.66 -7.57 -4.57
C TYR A 79 3.77 -7.13 -5.51
N GLU A 80 3.81 -5.83 -5.71
CA GLU A 80 4.69 -5.15 -6.66
C GLU A 80 5.23 -3.88 -6.00
N LEU A 81 6.36 -3.36 -6.50
CA LEU A 81 6.78 -2.01 -6.19
C LEU A 81 6.04 -1.05 -7.11
N ASP A 82 5.39 -0.06 -6.53
CA ASP A 82 4.76 1.03 -7.27
C ASP A 82 5.56 2.31 -7.11
N HIS A 83 5.73 3.06 -8.19
CA HIS A 83 6.21 4.43 -8.18
C HIS A 83 5.05 5.37 -7.82
N PHE A 84 5.05 5.99 -6.64
CA PHE A 84 3.98 6.91 -6.26
C PHE A 84 3.85 8.07 -7.25
N ILE A 85 4.94 8.76 -7.55
CA ILE A 85 5.08 9.61 -8.73
C ILE A 85 5.49 8.70 -9.88
N ASN A 86 4.71 8.70 -10.94
CA ASN A 86 4.86 7.81 -12.08
C ASN A 86 6.27 7.88 -12.70
N GLU A 87 6.82 6.74 -13.11
CA GLU A 87 8.16 6.61 -13.70
C GLU A 87 8.39 7.46 -14.96
N LEU A 88 7.34 7.78 -15.71
CA LEU A 88 7.43 8.65 -16.88
C LEU A 88 7.92 10.07 -16.55
N GLN A 89 7.82 10.48 -15.28
CA GLN A 89 8.27 11.80 -14.82
C GLN A 89 9.80 11.89 -14.62
N LYS A 90 10.50 10.75 -14.50
CA LYS A 90 11.95 10.60 -14.25
C LYS A 90 12.45 11.23 -12.95
N ILE A 91 11.94 12.40 -12.58
CA ILE A 91 12.31 13.16 -11.38
C ILE A 91 11.03 13.47 -10.59
N SER A 92 11.07 13.23 -9.29
CA SER A 92 10.00 13.56 -8.35
C SER A 92 10.08 15.03 -7.92
N PRO A 93 9.01 15.61 -7.33
CA PRO A 93 8.98 17.03 -6.93
C PRO A 93 10.09 17.46 -5.97
N ASN A 94 10.69 16.54 -5.23
CA ASN A 94 11.83 16.81 -4.35
C ASN A 94 13.21 16.78 -5.06
N GLY A 95 13.23 16.68 -6.39
CA GLY A 95 14.45 16.66 -7.20
C GLY A 95 15.20 15.31 -7.27
N LYS A 96 14.71 14.29 -6.58
CA LYS A 96 15.29 12.94 -6.63
C LYS A 96 14.75 12.15 -7.84
N SER A 97 15.50 11.11 -8.25
CA SER A 97 14.98 10.14 -9.22
C SER A 97 13.65 9.56 -8.76
N VAL A 98 12.74 9.27 -9.67
CA VAL A 98 11.50 8.53 -9.34
C VAL A 98 11.78 7.11 -8.83
N ASP A 99 12.96 6.55 -9.16
CA ASP A 99 13.43 5.25 -8.66
C ASP A 99 13.99 5.32 -7.24
N HIS A 100 14.03 6.54 -6.64
CA HIS A 100 14.46 6.68 -5.26
C HIS A 100 13.45 6.05 -4.31
N ILE A 101 13.95 5.38 -3.25
CA ILE A 101 13.13 4.58 -2.32
C ILE A 101 11.97 5.37 -1.68
N GLU A 102 12.12 6.68 -1.49
CA GLU A 102 11.06 7.55 -0.97
C GLU A 102 9.81 7.55 -1.85
N ASN A 103 10.00 7.35 -3.16
CA ASN A 103 8.91 7.31 -4.14
C ASN A 103 8.34 5.89 -4.33
N LEU A 104 8.96 4.86 -3.76
CA LEU A 104 8.55 3.47 -3.95
C LEU A 104 7.58 3.04 -2.85
N ILE A 105 6.50 2.38 -3.24
CA ILE A 105 5.47 1.88 -2.33
C ILE A 105 5.32 0.38 -2.50
N PHE A 106 5.26 -0.35 -1.39
CA PHE A 106 4.88 -1.76 -1.42
C PHE A 106 3.38 -1.86 -1.66
N ALA A 107 2.98 -2.30 -2.83
CA ALA A 107 1.60 -2.26 -3.29
C ALA A 107 1.07 -3.63 -3.70
N CYS A 108 -0.17 -3.96 -3.34
CA CYS A 108 -0.82 -5.09 -3.97
C CYS A 108 -1.11 -4.78 -5.44
N ARG A 109 -1.10 -5.81 -6.29
CA ARG A 109 -1.32 -5.69 -7.73
C ARG A 109 -2.59 -4.91 -8.09
N ASN A 110 -3.66 -5.11 -7.32
CA ASN A 110 -4.91 -4.38 -7.54
C ASN A 110 -4.76 -2.86 -7.36
N CYS A 111 -3.98 -2.40 -6.36
CA CYS A 111 -3.72 -0.98 -6.17
C CYS A 111 -2.76 -0.44 -7.22
N ASN A 112 -1.66 -1.15 -7.50
CA ASN A 112 -0.69 -0.74 -8.49
C ASN A 112 -1.34 -0.59 -9.88
N GLN A 113 -2.09 -1.60 -10.34
CA GLN A 113 -2.79 -1.55 -11.62
C GLN A 113 -3.94 -0.53 -11.65
N ALA A 114 -4.62 -0.28 -10.54
CA ALA A 114 -5.66 0.74 -10.48
C ALA A 114 -5.08 2.14 -10.60
N LYS A 115 -3.97 2.42 -9.92
CA LYS A 115 -3.27 3.70 -9.96
C LYS A 115 -2.65 3.95 -11.34
N LYS A 116 -1.90 2.98 -11.89
CA LYS A 116 -1.19 3.12 -13.17
C LYS A 116 -0.46 4.47 -13.26
N GLU A 117 -0.70 5.19 -14.34
CA GLU A 117 -0.09 6.48 -14.69
C GLU A 117 -0.83 7.69 -14.08
N PHE A 118 -1.67 7.48 -13.06
CA PHE A 118 -2.39 8.58 -12.42
C PHE A 118 -1.39 9.61 -11.85
N ASP A 119 -1.57 10.89 -12.21
CA ASP A 119 -0.71 11.96 -11.71
C ASP A 119 -1.04 12.30 -10.26
N THR A 120 -0.13 11.95 -9.37
CA THR A 120 -0.28 12.17 -7.91
C THR A 120 0.43 13.44 -7.43
N LYS A 121 1.08 14.22 -8.30
CA LYS A 121 1.90 15.39 -7.89
C LYS A 121 1.14 16.40 -7.04
N LYS A 122 -0.10 16.73 -7.44
CA LYS A 122 -0.91 17.71 -6.73
C LYS A 122 -1.35 17.25 -5.34
N ILE A 123 -1.41 15.95 -5.12
CA ILE A 123 -1.94 15.34 -3.89
C ILE A 123 -0.89 14.59 -3.08
N ILE A 124 0.39 14.70 -3.45
CA ILE A 124 1.47 13.98 -2.75
C ILE A 124 1.50 14.28 -1.25
N GLY A 125 1.34 15.53 -0.85
CA GLY A 125 1.30 15.93 0.56
C GLY A 125 0.03 15.48 1.30
N ILE A 126 -0.96 14.94 0.59
CA ILE A 126 -2.27 14.57 1.13
C ILE A 126 -2.40 13.05 1.22
N VAL A 127 -2.14 12.32 0.12
CA VAL A 127 -2.45 10.90 0.02
C VAL A 127 -1.22 9.99 -0.12
N HIS A 128 0.00 10.52 0.10
CA HIS A 128 1.19 9.67 0.07
C HIS A 128 1.11 8.61 1.18
N PRO A 129 1.31 7.30 0.86
CA PRO A 129 1.19 6.23 1.85
C PRO A 129 2.09 6.37 3.07
N ASP A 130 3.28 6.93 2.88
CA ASP A 130 4.26 7.19 3.94
C ASP A 130 4.11 8.60 4.54
N GLY A 131 2.97 9.25 4.33
CA GLY A 131 2.63 10.55 4.90
C GLY A 131 1.63 10.45 6.04
N GLU A 132 1.78 11.32 7.06
CA GLU A 132 0.85 11.39 8.19
C GLU A 132 -0.58 11.78 7.80
N ASN A 133 -0.75 12.45 6.65
CA ASN A 133 -2.05 12.96 6.27
C ASN A 133 -3.00 11.91 5.71
N ILE A 134 -2.49 10.83 5.09
CA ILE A 134 -3.34 9.82 4.45
C ILE A 134 -4.37 9.20 5.41
N LYS A 135 -4.00 9.01 6.69
CA LYS A 135 -4.90 8.49 7.73
C LYS A 135 -6.01 9.46 8.12
N LYS A 136 -5.89 10.75 7.75
CA LYS A 136 -6.94 11.76 7.94
C LYS A 136 -7.87 11.85 6.73
N VAL A 137 -7.40 11.41 5.56
CA VAL A 137 -8.13 11.47 4.29
C VAL A 137 -9.12 10.32 4.15
N PHE A 138 -8.67 9.11 4.52
CA PHE A 138 -9.45 7.89 4.37
C PHE A 138 -9.73 7.26 5.74
N GLU A 139 -10.95 6.79 5.90
CA GLU A 139 -11.39 6.08 7.10
C GLU A 139 -12.19 4.82 6.74
N ARG A 140 -12.43 3.93 7.71
CA ARG A 140 -13.35 2.80 7.56
C ARG A 140 -14.68 3.14 8.21
N ASP A 141 -15.77 2.96 7.44
CA ASP A 141 -17.10 3.03 8.01
C ASP A 141 -17.43 1.77 8.85
N LYS A 142 -18.58 1.77 9.52
CA LYS A 142 -19.06 0.63 10.32
C LYS A 142 -19.25 -0.68 9.55
N TYR A 143 -19.20 -0.63 8.22
CA TYR A 143 -19.28 -1.79 7.31
C TYR A 143 -17.94 -2.13 6.67
N TYR A 144 -16.84 -1.59 7.20
CA TYR A 144 -15.47 -1.78 6.69
C TYR A 144 -15.21 -1.20 5.29
N LYS A 145 -16.10 -0.37 4.76
CA LYS A 145 -15.87 0.33 3.50
C LYS A 145 -14.87 1.45 3.72
N ILE A 146 -13.88 1.60 2.83
CA ILE A 146 -13.03 2.79 2.82
C ILE A 146 -13.90 3.94 2.30
N VAL A 147 -13.92 5.04 3.03
CA VAL A 147 -14.65 6.26 2.69
C VAL A 147 -13.74 7.47 2.84
N LEU A 148 -14.08 8.57 2.16
CA LEU A 148 -13.43 9.85 2.39
C LEU A 148 -13.92 10.45 3.70
N SER A 149 -13.00 11.01 4.50
CA SER A 149 -13.38 11.79 5.67
C SER A 149 -14.11 13.07 5.25
N GLN A 150 -14.88 13.64 6.17
CA GLN A 150 -15.72 14.82 5.92
C GLN A 150 -14.93 16.01 5.36
N GLU A 151 -13.69 16.19 5.81
CA GLU A 151 -12.80 17.28 5.39
C GLU A 151 -12.46 17.23 3.89
N TYR A 152 -12.39 16.02 3.32
CA TYR A 152 -11.92 15.81 1.93
C TYR A 152 -13.06 15.52 0.94
N LEU A 153 -14.32 15.56 1.37
CA LEU A 153 -15.46 15.31 0.49
C LEU A 153 -15.59 16.30 -0.69
N ASN A 154 -15.03 17.49 -0.56
CA ASN A 154 -15.08 18.51 -1.61
C ASN A 154 -13.73 18.68 -2.35
N ASN A 155 -12.73 17.83 -2.08
CA ASN A 155 -11.46 17.86 -2.79
C ASN A 155 -11.53 16.96 -4.03
N GLU A 156 -11.66 17.56 -5.22
CA GLU A 156 -11.87 16.82 -6.47
C GLU A 156 -10.66 15.95 -6.87
N ASP A 157 -9.43 16.39 -6.60
CA ASP A 157 -8.24 15.60 -6.90
C ASP A 157 -8.18 14.35 -6.02
N VAL A 158 -8.54 14.48 -4.73
CA VAL A 158 -8.61 13.35 -3.78
C VAL A 158 -9.77 12.39 -4.13
N LYS A 159 -10.93 12.90 -4.52
CA LYS A 159 -12.06 12.08 -5.02
C LYS A 159 -11.67 11.27 -6.24
N THR A 160 -10.97 11.93 -7.18
CA THR A 160 -10.50 11.27 -8.39
C THR A 160 -9.52 10.15 -8.04
N PHE A 161 -8.58 10.40 -7.14
CA PHE A 161 -7.67 9.37 -6.64
C PHE A 161 -8.44 8.22 -5.95
N TYR A 162 -9.38 8.52 -5.06
CA TYR A 162 -10.21 7.53 -4.38
C TYR A 162 -10.94 6.60 -5.36
N SER A 163 -11.59 7.17 -6.37
CA SER A 163 -12.29 6.43 -7.41
C SER A 163 -11.33 5.61 -8.27
N LYS A 164 -10.18 6.21 -8.65
CA LYS A 164 -9.13 5.54 -9.44
C LYS A 164 -8.57 4.33 -8.70
N MET A 165 -8.32 4.46 -7.40
CA MET A 165 -7.84 3.38 -6.53
C MET A 165 -8.89 2.30 -6.26
N LYS A 166 -10.14 2.50 -6.66
CA LYS A 166 -11.26 1.58 -6.43
C LYS A 166 -11.41 1.24 -4.95
N PHE A 167 -11.33 2.28 -4.09
CA PHE A 167 -11.40 2.08 -2.64
C PHE A 167 -12.80 1.71 -2.15
N ASP A 168 -13.84 2.03 -2.90
CA ASP A 168 -15.24 1.69 -2.63
C ASP A 168 -15.64 0.25 -3.03
N TYR A 169 -14.76 -0.50 -3.70
CA TYR A 169 -15.09 -1.83 -4.20
C TYR A 169 -15.28 -2.86 -3.07
N ALA A 170 -16.25 -3.75 -3.26
CA ALA A 170 -16.68 -4.73 -2.26
C ALA A 170 -15.53 -5.64 -1.75
N TYR A 171 -14.58 -5.99 -2.62
CA TYR A 171 -13.45 -6.84 -2.20
C TYR A 171 -12.55 -6.16 -1.16
N ARG A 172 -12.49 -4.82 -1.12
CA ARG A 172 -11.74 -4.08 -0.08
C ARG A 172 -12.32 -4.28 1.32
N LYS A 173 -13.66 -4.39 1.40
CA LYS A 173 -14.36 -4.71 2.67
C LYS A 173 -14.06 -6.14 3.09
N LEU A 174 -14.13 -7.07 2.14
CA LEU A 174 -13.87 -8.49 2.39
C LEU A 174 -12.43 -8.72 2.83
N ASP A 175 -11.45 -8.10 2.17
CA ASP A 175 -10.04 -8.20 2.55
C ASP A 175 -9.81 -7.69 3.98
N TYR A 176 -10.46 -6.58 4.37
CA TYR A 176 -10.35 -6.04 5.72
C TYR A 176 -11.07 -6.89 6.77
N LEU A 177 -12.25 -7.43 6.44
CA LEU A 177 -12.94 -8.41 7.29
C LEU A 177 -12.07 -9.64 7.54
N LEU A 178 -11.48 -10.19 6.47
CA LEU A 178 -10.58 -11.33 6.58
C LEU A 178 -9.37 -11.03 7.49
N LEU A 179 -8.82 -9.83 7.39
CA LEU A 179 -7.72 -9.39 8.23
C LEU A 179 -8.15 -9.33 9.72
N ASN A 180 -9.33 -8.79 10.02
CA ASN A 180 -9.89 -8.80 11.38
C ASN A 180 -10.10 -10.22 11.93
N LEU A 181 -10.62 -11.13 11.10
CA LEU A 181 -10.84 -12.52 11.50
C LEU A 181 -9.53 -13.28 11.70
N TYR A 182 -8.50 -13.00 10.90
CA TYR A 182 -7.18 -13.61 11.00
C TYR A 182 -6.52 -13.37 12.38
N PHE A 183 -6.68 -12.17 12.92
CA PHE A 183 -6.15 -11.83 14.26
C PHE A 183 -7.02 -12.34 15.41
N SER A 184 -8.22 -12.82 15.14
CA SER A 184 -9.13 -13.34 16.16
C SER A 184 -8.82 -14.81 16.45
N LYS A 185 -8.07 -15.08 17.52
CA LYS A 185 -7.63 -16.42 17.94
C LYS A 185 -8.79 -17.27 18.51
N ASN A 186 -9.80 -17.61 17.70
CA ASN A 186 -10.96 -18.39 18.15
C ASN A 186 -11.32 -19.47 17.12
N ASN A 187 -11.43 -20.74 17.54
CA ASN A 187 -11.69 -21.88 16.64
C ASN A 187 -12.97 -21.76 15.78
N LYS A 188 -14.02 -21.08 16.29
CA LYS A 188 -15.24 -20.84 15.51
C LYS A 188 -14.98 -19.79 14.41
N ILE A 189 -14.25 -18.76 14.73
CA ILE A 189 -13.87 -17.68 13.82
C ILE A 189 -12.92 -18.22 12.75
N ASP A 190 -12.00 -19.10 13.10
CA ASP A 190 -11.07 -19.74 12.16
C ASP A 190 -11.79 -20.50 11.03
N ARG A 191 -12.90 -21.19 11.33
CA ARG A 191 -13.74 -21.85 10.33
C ARG A 191 -14.40 -20.83 9.38
N ILE A 192 -14.92 -19.73 9.93
CA ILE A 192 -15.52 -18.65 9.13
C ILE A 192 -14.46 -18.01 8.25
N TYR A 193 -13.30 -17.71 8.80
CA TYR A 193 -12.15 -17.16 8.07
C TYR A 193 -11.77 -18.04 6.87
N LYS A 194 -11.53 -19.33 7.10
CA LYS A 194 -11.16 -20.28 6.03
C LYS A 194 -12.20 -20.29 4.92
N ARG A 195 -13.48 -20.37 5.28
CA ARG A 195 -14.57 -20.42 4.31
C ARG A 195 -14.67 -19.12 3.48
N LEU A 196 -14.53 -17.95 4.13
CA LEU A 196 -14.54 -16.67 3.44
C LEU A 196 -13.30 -16.48 2.56
N LEU A 197 -12.14 -16.97 2.98
CA LEU A 197 -10.91 -16.92 2.19
C LEU A 197 -11.03 -17.81 0.93
N GLU A 198 -11.59 -19.01 1.05
CA GLU A 198 -11.89 -19.88 -0.09
C GLU A 198 -12.84 -19.20 -1.08
N LEU A 199 -13.95 -18.61 -0.58
CA LEU A 199 -14.89 -17.86 -1.40
C LEU A 199 -14.21 -16.69 -2.12
N ARG A 200 -13.43 -15.90 -1.40
CA ARG A 200 -12.67 -14.79 -1.97
C ARG A 200 -11.77 -15.26 -3.12
N ASN A 201 -11.07 -16.37 -2.95
CA ASN A 201 -10.13 -16.90 -3.94
C ASN A 201 -10.80 -17.63 -5.11
N SER A 202 -12.05 -18.06 -4.96
CA SER A 202 -12.82 -18.75 -6.01
C SER A 202 -13.52 -17.80 -6.99
N PHE A 203 -13.64 -16.50 -6.67
CA PHE A 203 -14.28 -15.53 -7.58
C PHE A 203 -13.31 -15.05 -8.66
N PRO A 204 -13.55 -15.30 -9.96
CA PRO A 204 -12.68 -14.85 -11.06
C PRO A 204 -12.62 -13.34 -11.21
N SER A 205 -13.63 -12.62 -10.72
CA SER A 205 -13.60 -11.17 -10.55
C SER A 205 -14.53 -10.74 -9.42
N LEU A 206 -13.97 -10.30 -8.31
CA LEU A 206 -14.70 -9.70 -7.18
C LEU A 206 -15.42 -8.37 -7.56
N ASN A 207 -15.21 -7.88 -8.77
CA ASN A 207 -15.87 -6.69 -9.32
C ASN A 207 -17.38 -6.88 -9.56
N LYS A 208 -17.89 -8.11 -9.51
CA LYS A 208 -19.32 -8.42 -9.68
C LYS A 208 -20.11 -8.48 -8.38
N LEU A 209 -19.43 -8.36 -7.23
CA LEU A 209 -20.10 -8.19 -5.94
C LEU A 209 -20.43 -6.70 -5.76
N LYS A 210 -21.54 -6.27 -6.35
CA LYS A 210 -22.16 -4.97 -6.06
C LYS A 210 -22.99 -5.07 -4.80
#